data_8c4432b67667cf7cec37b92e74c729dc
#
_entry.id   8c4432b67667cf7cec37b92e74c729dc
#
_cell.length_a   1.000
_cell.length_b   1.000
_cell.length_c   1.000
_cell.angle_alpha   90.00
_cell.angle_beta   90.00
_cell.angle_gamma   90.00
#
_symmetry.space_group_name_H-M   'P 1'
#
loop_
_entity.id
_entity.type
_entity.pdbx_description
1 polymer ?
#
loop_
_entity_poly.entity_id
_entity_poly.type
_entity_poly.pdbx_seq_one_letter_code
_entity_poly.pdbx_strand_id
1 'polypeptide(L)'
;GFLLFFISCDQFVVNKEEVIARVGAVYLYRTDLETGLDAFVNEADSILKSRNYIDQWARNQILMQQAEINLDIDIINKLELLVDQYKIDLYSNTYKQSVIDKAINTDITSQELDSFLLQNRSVFKLNAPLFQVRFIELPYDNVDLNEIKRSFQRFDEEDKDYLDSLSFQFTNHILADSIWINKSNLLSEVSFLNQENLNTYIKKSQFFEIEDSLGVYLFFVKDYLKKDDYSPSEVLYPTIKNILLNQRKLQFNNQFEKDIIQDAIKSKTYEIY
;
A
#
# COMPACT_ATOMS: atom_id res chain seq x y z
N GLY A 1 -4.70 -75.44 12.25
CA GLY A 1 -4.70 -73.99 12.29
C GLY A 1 -3.86 -73.45 11.18
N PHE A 2 -4.55 -72.87 10.12
CA PHE A 2 -3.90 -72.26 8.95
C PHE A 2 -3.88 -70.72 9.19
N LEU A 3 -2.68 -70.14 9.41
CA LEU A 3 -2.51 -68.73 9.65
C LEU A 3 -2.31 -68.03 8.29
N LEU A 4 -3.36 -67.30 7.86
CA LEU A 4 -3.27 -66.45 6.66
C LEU A 4 -2.63 -65.11 7.05
N PHE A 5 -1.42 -64.84 6.58
CA PHE A 5 -0.76 -63.54 6.62
C PHE A 5 -1.36 -62.71 5.47
N PHE A 6 -2.13 -61.65 5.80
CA PHE A 6 -2.45 -60.59 4.84
C PHE A 6 -1.26 -59.65 4.76
N ILE A 7 -0.54 -59.69 3.66
CA ILE A 7 0.43 -58.66 3.28
C ILE A 7 -0.38 -57.51 2.67
N SER A 8 -0.58 -56.45 3.45
CA SER A 8 -1.08 -55.17 2.93
C SER A 8 0.06 -54.52 2.16
N CYS A 9 -0.04 -54.52 0.85
CA CYS A 9 0.78 -53.62 -0.02
C CYS A 9 0.17 -52.22 0.07
N ASP A 10 0.75 -51.37 0.90
CA ASP A 10 0.61 -49.93 0.76
C ASP A 10 1.16 -49.52 -0.62
N GLN A 11 0.27 -49.29 -1.59
CA GLN A 11 0.63 -48.64 -2.83
C GLN A 11 1.00 -47.20 -2.51
N PHE A 12 2.29 -46.92 -2.36
CA PHE A 12 2.83 -45.57 -2.52
C PHE A 12 2.48 -45.12 -3.94
N VAL A 13 1.42 -44.36 -4.09
CA VAL A 13 1.15 -43.58 -5.30
C VAL A 13 2.24 -42.50 -5.37
N VAL A 14 3.36 -42.81 -5.98
CA VAL A 14 4.33 -41.81 -6.44
C VAL A 14 3.59 -41.03 -7.51
N ASN A 15 3.07 -39.88 -7.18
CA ASN A 15 2.54 -38.91 -8.15
C ASN A 15 3.75 -38.53 -9.03
N LYS A 16 3.92 -39.23 -10.18
CA LYS A 16 4.94 -38.85 -11.15
C LYS A 16 4.53 -37.51 -11.72
N GLU A 17 5.23 -36.46 -11.30
CA GLU A 17 5.06 -35.14 -11.90
C GLU A 17 5.18 -35.28 -13.44
N GLU A 18 4.17 -34.73 -14.14
CA GLU A 18 4.12 -34.81 -15.60
C GLU A 18 5.20 -33.91 -16.21
N VAL A 19 6.16 -34.52 -16.91
CA VAL A 19 7.19 -33.77 -17.63
C VAL A 19 6.60 -33.21 -18.92
N ILE A 20 6.66 -31.90 -19.10
CA ILE A 20 6.15 -31.20 -20.30
C ILE A 20 7.21 -30.68 -21.25
N ALA A 21 8.45 -30.51 -20.79
CA ALA A 21 9.59 -30.13 -21.63
C ALA A 21 10.90 -30.60 -20.99
N ARG A 22 12.00 -30.66 -21.83
CA ARG A 22 13.34 -31.02 -21.38
C ARG A 22 14.41 -30.30 -22.20
N VAL A 23 15.45 -29.82 -21.52
CA VAL A 23 16.70 -29.34 -22.15
C VAL A 23 17.87 -30.03 -21.46
N GLY A 24 18.59 -30.88 -22.20
CA GLY A 24 19.66 -31.71 -21.62
C GLY A 24 19.14 -32.62 -20.50
N ALA A 25 19.68 -32.47 -19.30
CA ALA A 25 19.28 -33.19 -18.09
C ALA A 25 18.21 -32.43 -17.23
N VAL A 26 17.83 -31.22 -17.63
CA VAL A 26 16.87 -30.39 -16.86
C VAL A 26 15.47 -30.59 -17.42
N TYR A 27 14.52 -30.85 -16.55
CA TYR A 27 13.11 -31.10 -16.89
C TYR A 27 12.23 -29.94 -16.40
N LEU A 28 11.22 -29.63 -17.21
CA LEU A 28 10.11 -28.74 -16.82
C LEU A 28 8.88 -29.59 -16.53
N TYR A 29 8.33 -29.43 -15.36
CA TYR A 29 7.14 -30.16 -14.94
C TYR A 29 5.87 -29.31 -15.11
N ARG A 30 4.72 -29.95 -15.20
CA ARG A 30 3.42 -29.26 -15.29
C ARG A 30 3.17 -28.33 -14.10
N THR A 31 3.56 -28.74 -12.90
CA THR A 31 3.48 -27.93 -11.67
C THR A 31 4.27 -26.62 -11.76
N ASP A 32 5.43 -26.64 -12.41
CA ASP A 32 6.24 -25.43 -12.64
C ASP A 32 5.53 -24.47 -13.60
N LEU A 33 4.92 -25.02 -14.66
CA LEU A 33 4.14 -24.25 -15.61
C LEU A 33 2.93 -23.58 -14.94
N GLU A 34 2.16 -24.32 -14.14
CA GLU A 34 0.98 -23.83 -13.44
C GLU A 34 1.34 -22.77 -12.39
N THR A 35 2.48 -22.88 -11.75
CA THR A 35 2.98 -21.90 -10.78
C THR A 35 3.51 -20.63 -11.45
N GLY A 36 4.07 -20.78 -12.67
CA GLY A 36 4.71 -19.68 -13.41
C GLY A 36 3.76 -18.86 -14.28
N LEU A 37 2.50 -19.27 -14.41
CA LEU A 37 1.52 -18.60 -15.26
C LEU A 37 0.39 -17.96 -14.45
N ASP A 38 0.01 -16.76 -14.88
CA ASP A 38 -1.21 -16.08 -14.36
C ASP A 38 -2.49 -16.79 -14.87
N ALA A 39 -3.62 -16.42 -14.28
CA ALA A 39 -4.93 -16.92 -14.65
C ALA A 39 -5.22 -16.75 -16.16
N PHE A 40 -5.87 -17.73 -16.76
CA PHE A 40 -6.24 -17.74 -18.16
C PHE A 40 -7.62 -17.12 -18.41
N VAL A 41 -7.76 -16.39 -19.52
CA VAL A 41 -9.04 -15.80 -19.93
C VAL A 41 -9.91 -16.83 -20.66
N ASN A 42 -9.29 -17.71 -21.47
CA ASN A 42 -9.93 -18.78 -22.21
C ASN A 42 -8.92 -19.86 -22.63
N GLU A 43 -9.39 -20.94 -23.26
CA GLU A 43 -8.57 -22.07 -23.66
C GLU A 43 -7.47 -21.70 -24.68
N ALA A 44 -7.78 -20.83 -25.66
CA ALA A 44 -6.80 -20.39 -26.66
C ALA A 44 -5.68 -19.55 -26.02
N ASP A 45 -6.01 -18.68 -25.06
CA ASP A 45 -5.06 -17.92 -24.26
C ASP A 45 -4.17 -18.85 -23.42
N SER A 46 -4.75 -19.89 -22.81
CA SER A 46 -4.03 -20.92 -22.06
C SER A 46 -2.98 -21.62 -22.91
N ILE A 47 -3.36 -22.08 -24.11
CA ILE A 47 -2.45 -22.78 -25.03
C ILE A 47 -1.30 -21.86 -25.44
N LEU A 48 -1.60 -20.61 -25.81
CA LEU A 48 -0.59 -19.64 -26.25
C LEU A 48 0.39 -19.27 -25.12
N LYS A 49 -0.12 -18.97 -23.94
CA LYS A 49 0.70 -18.62 -22.77
C LYS A 49 1.58 -19.80 -22.33
N SER A 50 1.03 -21.01 -22.29
CA SER A 50 1.78 -22.21 -21.95
C SER A 50 2.92 -22.45 -22.94
N ARG A 51 2.67 -22.33 -24.24
CA ARG A 51 3.69 -22.48 -25.26
C ARG A 51 4.79 -21.42 -25.13
N ASN A 52 4.42 -20.16 -24.97
CA ASN A 52 5.38 -19.08 -24.81
C ASN A 52 6.25 -19.29 -23.55
N TYR A 53 5.66 -19.74 -22.44
CA TYR A 53 6.39 -20.06 -21.21
C TYR A 53 7.39 -21.19 -21.44
N ILE A 54 6.98 -22.29 -22.06
CA ILE A 54 7.85 -23.44 -22.36
C ILE A 54 9.01 -23.00 -23.29
N ASP A 55 8.72 -22.22 -24.33
CA ASP A 55 9.75 -21.73 -25.27
C ASP A 55 10.72 -20.77 -24.56
N GLN A 56 10.25 -19.91 -23.68
CA GLN A 56 11.08 -19.02 -22.88
C GLN A 56 11.94 -19.78 -21.88
N TRP A 57 11.36 -20.74 -21.17
CA TRP A 57 12.08 -21.62 -20.25
C TRP A 57 13.19 -22.39 -20.97
N ALA A 58 12.87 -23.04 -22.12
CA ALA A 58 13.84 -23.78 -22.90
C ALA A 58 15.00 -22.90 -23.38
N ARG A 59 14.70 -21.67 -23.85
CA ARG A 59 15.71 -20.72 -24.29
C ARG A 59 16.63 -20.32 -23.12
N ASN A 60 16.08 -20.07 -21.95
CA ASN A 60 16.86 -19.72 -20.76
C ASN A 60 17.78 -20.89 -20.36
N GLN A 61 17.29 -22.13 -20.37
CA GLN A 61 18.10 -23.31 -20.05
C GLN A 61 19.25 -23.53 -21.08
N ILE A 62 18.97 -23.37 -22.37
CA ILE A 62 19.99 -23.47 -23.41
C ILE A 62 21.06 -22.39 -23.24
N LEU A 63 20.65 -21.11 -22.98
CA LEU A 63 21.59 -20.02 -22.77
C LEU A 63 22.43 -20.24 -21.52
N MET A 64 21.83 -20.74 -20.42
CA MET A 64 22.56 -21.08 -19.21
C MET A 64 23.64 -22.14 -19.46
N GLN A 65 23.29 -23.24 -20.14
CA GLN A 65 24.26 -24.27 -20.51
C GLN A 65 25.38 -23.75 -21.43
N GLN A 66 25.05 -22.86 -22.37
CA GLN A 66 26.07 -22.23 -23.22
C GLN A 66 26.95 -21.26 -22.42
N ALA A 67 26.42 -20.56 -21.44
CA ALA A 67 27.19 -19.69 -20.56
C ALA A 67 28.20 -20.51 -19.73
N GLU A 68 27.76 -21.61 -19.12
CA GLU A 68 28.63 -22.53 -18.36
C GLU A 68 29.80 -23.10 -19.17
N ILE A 69 29.61 -23.33 -20.48
CA ILE A 69 30.63 -23.86 -21.34
C ILE A 69 31.59 -22.78 -21.90
N ASN A 70 31.06 -21.59 -22.19
CA ASN A 70 31.77 -20.57 -22.98
C ASN A 70 32.31 -19.39 -22.17
N LEU A 71 31.85 -19.18 -20.92
CA LEU A 71 32.38 -18.11 -20.06
C LEU A 71 33.69 -18.56 -19.40
N ASP A 72 34.56 -17.60 -19.17
CA ASP A 72 35.77 -17.80 -18.37
C ASP A 72 35.43 -18.23 -16.95
N ILE A 73 36.21 -19.14 -16.39
CA ILE A 73 36.03 -19.71 -15.05
C ILE A 73 35.96 -18.62 -13.97
N ASP A 74 36.75 -17.55 -14.12
CA ASP A 74 36.74 -16.41 -13.16
C ASP A 74 35.40 -15.66 -13.17
N ILE A 75 34.76 -15.57 -14.35
CA ILE A 75 33.42 -14.99 -14.48
C ILE A 75 32.41 -15.87 -13.81
N ILE A 76 32.45 -17.18 -14.08
CA ILE A 76 31.52 -18.18 -13.47
C ILE A 76 31.62 -18.11 -11.95
N ASN A 77 32.84 -18.20 -11.40
CA ASN A 77 33.06 -18.12 -9.95
C ASN A 77 32.53 -16.84 -9.33
N LYS A 78 32.67 -15.71 -10.02
CA LYS A 78 32.12 -14.43 -9.57
C LYS A 78 30.59 -14.41 -9.59
N LEU A 79 29.98 -15.00 -10.60
CA LEU A 79 28.52 -15.11 -10.69
C LEU A 79 27.95 -16.03 -9.59
N GLU A 80 28.59 -17.16 -9.32
CA GLU A 80 28.21 -18.07 -8.22
C GLU A 80 28.26 -17.37 -6.87
N LEU A 81 29.34 -16.60 -6.59
CA LEU A 81 29.41 -15.81 -5.36
C LEU A 81 28.26 -14.80 -5.23
N LEU A 82 27.85 -14.17 -6.34
CA LEU A 82 26.71 -13.25 -6.34
C LEU A 82 25.38 -13.98 -6.09
N VAL A 83 25.21 -15.16 -6.66
CA VAL A 83 24.01 -16.00 -6.44
C VAL A 83 23.93 -16.44 -4.98
N ASP A 84 25.05 -16.91 -4.40
CA ASP A 84 25.13 -17.32 -3.00
C ASP A 84 24.82 -16.14 -2.06
N GLN A 85 25.41 -14.98 -2.33
CA GLN A 85 25.14 -13.79 -1.53
C GLN A 85 23.66 -13.38 -1.63
N TYR A 86 23.10 -13.37 -2.82
CA TYR A 86 21.68 -13.06 -3.05
C TYR A 86 20.76 -14.04 -2.30
N LYS A 87 21.10 -15.33 -2.31
CA LYS A 87 20.37 -16.35 -1.58
C LYS A 87 20.39 -16.07 -0.08
N ILE A 88 21.58 -15.77 0.50
CA ILE A 88 21.72 -15.43 1.90
C ILE A 88 20.87 -14.19 2.24
N ASP A 89 20.96 -13.15 1.43
CA ASP A 89 20.21 -11.90 1.63
C ASP A 89 18.70 -12.14 1.59
N LEU A 90 18.22 -12.90 0.61
CA LEU A 90 16.81 -13.22 0.44
C LEU A 90 16.25 -13.98 1.65
N TYR A 91 16.91 -15.07 2.04
CA TYR A 91 16.47 -15.88 3.17
C TYR A 91 16.55 -15.13 4.49
N SER A 92 17.65 -14.41 4.73
CA SER A 92 17.87 -13.65 5.96
C SER A 92 16.85 -12.54 6.12
N ASN A 93 16.58 -11.76 5.04
CA ASN A 93 15.62 -10.68 5.08
C ASN A 93 14.18 -11.20 5.21
N THR A 94 13.83 -12.29 4.53
CA THR A 94 12.50 -12.91 4.64
C THR A 94 12.28 -13.44 6.05
N TYR A 95 13.28 -14.10 6.64
CA TYR A 95 13.20 -14.59 8.01
C TYR A 95 13.07 -13.45 9.03
N LYS A 96 13.92 -12.42 8.93
CA LYS A 96 13.84 -11.23 9.79
C LYS A 96 12.46 -10.58 9.71
N GLN A 97 11.94 -10.38 8.50
CA GLN A 97 10.60 -9.81 8.32
C GLN A 97 9.51 -10.68 8.95
N SER A 98 9.56 -11.99 8.79
CA SER A 98 8.60 -12.92 9.41
C SER A 98 8.63 -12.88 10.94
N VAL A 99 9.82 -12.70 11.54
CA VAL A 99 9.95 -12.56 13.00
C VAL A 99 9.43 -11.21 13.48
N ILE A 100 9.78 -10.14 12.76
CA ILE A 100 9.30 -8.76 13.02
C ILE A 100 7.77 -8.73 13.02
N ASP A 101 7.14 -9.25 11.98
CA ASP A 101 5.68 -9.20 11.82
C ASP A 101 4.92 -9.96 12.90
N LYS A 102 5.56 -10.99 13.51
CA LYS A 102 4.98 -11.75 14.62
C LYS A 102 5.23 -11.13 15.99
N ALA A 103 6.34 -10.45 16.18
CA ALA A 103 6.81 -9.99 17.49
C ALA A 103 6.48 -8.52 17.79
N ILE A 104 6.32 -7.70 16.76
CA ILE A 104 6.11 -6.26 16.93
C ILE A 104 4.67 -5.96 17.36
N ASN A 105 4.54 -5.13 18.40
CA ASN A 105 3.28 -4.47 18.71
C ASN A 105 3.04 -3.33 17.71
N THR A 106 1.98 -3.46 16.91
CA THR A 106 1.56 -2.47 15.90
C THR A 106 0.63 -1.40 16.46
N ASP A 107 0.17 -1.55 17.72
CA ASP A 107 -0.69 -0.57 18.35
C ASP A 107 0.13 0.62 18.83
N ILE A 108 -0.17 1.78 18.29
CA ILE A 108 0.39 3.06 18.72
C ILE A 108 -0.71 3.82 19.46
N THR A 109 -0.44 4.16 20.70
CA THR A 109 -1.38 4.88 21.55
C THR A 109 -1.43 6.36 21.21
N SER A 110 -2.55 7.04 21.54
CA SER A 110 -2.65 8.49 21.40
C SER A 110 -1.57 9.22 22.18
N GLN A 111 -1.19 8.71 23.36
CA GLN A 111 -0.13 9.31 24.18
C GLN A 111 1.25 9.26 23.49
N GLU A 112 1.55 8.19 22.76
CA GLU A 112 2.80 8.09 21.97
C GLU A 112 2.79 9.07 20.80
N LEU A 113 1.66 9.20 20.10
CA LEU A 113 1.50 10.17 19.01
C LEU A 113 1.70 11.60 19.52
N ASP A 114 1.03 11.96 20.61
CA ASP A 114 1.12 13.29 21.19
C ASP A 114 2.54 13.59 21.72
N SER A 115 3.17 12.64 22.39
CA SER A 115 4.52 12.78 22.91
C SER A 115 5.53 12.99 21.77
N PHE A 116 5.40 12.22 20.68
CA PHE A 116 6.25 12.36 19.51
C PHE A 116 6.04 13.73 18.83
N LEU A 117 4.78 14.14 18.68
CA LEU A 117 4.45 15.43 18.10
C LEU A 117 5.01 16.61 18.93
N LEU A 118 4.89 16.56 20.25
CA LEU A 118 5.42 17.60 21.15
C LEU A 118 6.94 17.72 21.05
N GLN A 119 7.65 16.58 21.03
CA GLN A 119 9.10 16.56 20.94
C GLN A 119 9.65 17.05 19.57
N ASN A 120 8.85 16.88 18.52
CA ASN A 120 9.27 17.14 17.15
C ASN A 120 8.47 18.27 16.46
N ARG A 121 7.74 19.07 17.22
CA ARG A 121 6.77 20.06 16.69
C ARG A 121 7.38 20.99 15.65
N SER A 122 8.62 21.38 15.80
CA SER A 122 9.33 22.30 14.89
C SER A 122 9.50 21.80 13.47
N VAL A 123 9.50 20.46 13.29
CA VAL A 123 9.64 19.84 11.95
C VAL A 123 8.28 19.70 11.23
N PHE A 124 7.16 19.81 11.96
CA PHE A 124 5.83 19.59 11.40
C PHE A 124 5.14 20.91 11.01
N LYS A 125 5.84 21.68 10.19
CA LYS A 125 5.26 22.85 9.52
C LYS A 125 4.70 22.48 8.15
N LEU A 126 3.64 23.16 7.77
CA LEU A 126 3.01 22.97 6.48
C LEU A 126 3.90 23.47 5.35
N ASN A 127 4.12 22.66 4.33
CA ASN A 127 4.79 23.04 3.10
C ASN A 127 3.82 23.67 2.08
N ALA A 128 2.51 23.51 2.28
CA ALA A 128 1.42 24.04 1.47
C ALA A 128 0.19 24.36 2.36
N PRO A 129 -0.70 25.25 1.94
CA PRO A 129 -1.88 25.58 2.71
C PRO A 129 -2.85 24.40 2.80
N LEU A 130 -3.60 24.35 3.93
CA LEU A 130 -4.71 23.42 4.19
C LEU A 130 -6.00 24.19 4.43
N PHE A 131 -7.12 23.58 4.09
CA PHE A 131 -8.43 24.18 4.16
C PHE A 131 -9.43 23.22 4.81
N GLN A 132 -10.31 23.74 5.64
CA GLN A 132 -11.53 23.11 6.09
C GLN A 132 -12.70 23.85 5.47
N VAL A 133 -13.40 23.21 4.55
CA VAL A 133 -14.51 23.82 3.81
C VAL A 133 -15.69 22.87 3.76
N ARG A 134 -16.88 23.43 3.53
CA ARG A 134 -18.03 22.70 3.03
C ARG A 134 -18.52 23.33 1.74
N PHE A 135 -19.06 22.52 0.85
CA PHE A 135 -19.43 22.89 -0.48
C PHE A 135 -20.61 22.06 -0.97
N ILE A 136 -21.55 22.70 -1.66
CA ILE A 136 -22.62 22.04 -2.43
C ILE A 136 -22.75 22.77 -3.76
N GLU A 137 -22.86 22.01 -4.82
CA GLU A 137 -23.21 22.43 -6.17
C GLU A 137 -24.59 21.88 -6.54
N LEU A 138 -25.50 22.75 -6.97
CA LEU A 138 -26.90 22.43 -7.23
C LEU A 138 -27.34 23.00 -8.59
N PRO A 139 -28.23 22.31 -9.33
CA PRO A 139 -29.00 22.94 -10.41
C PRO A 139 -29.86 24.10 -9.85
N TYR A 140 -30.06 25.18 -10.65
CA TYR A 140 -30.86 26.34 -10.17
C TYR A 140 -32.36 26.07 -10.09
N ASP A 141 -32.85 25.05 -10.73
CA ASP A 141 -34.25 24.60 -10.68
C ASP A 141 -34.53 23.64 -9.53
N ASN A 142 -33.56 23.46 -8.61
CA ASN A 142 -33.74 22.62 -7.44
C ASN A 142 -34.84 23.18 -6.54
N VAL A 143 -35.89 22.38 -6.32
CA VAL A 143 -37.10 22.79 -5.58
C VAL A 143 -36.85 23.02 -4.11
N ASP A 144 -35.80 22.40 -3.55
CA ASP A 144 -35.44 22.47 -2.13
C ASP A 144 -34.32 23.49 -1.84
N LEU A 145 -33.90 24.27 -2.85
CA LEU A 145 -32.74 25.18 -2.76
C LEU A 145 -32.76 26.09 -1.52
N ASN A 146 -33.91 26.66 -1.20
CA ASN A 146 -34.02 27.58 -0.04
C ASN A 146 -33.83 26.86 1.29
N GLU A 147 -34.31 25.63 1.44
CA GLU A 147 -34.15 24.85 2.63
C GLU A 147 -32.72 24.31 2.75
N ILE A 148 -32.18 23.79 1.65
CA ILE A 148 -30.78 23.36 1.54
C ILE A 148 -29.85 24.50 1.95
N LYS A 149 -30.08 25.72 1.46
CA LYS A 149 -29.29 26.91 1.82
C LYS A 149 -29.34 27.21 3.32
N ARG A 150 -30.53 27.17 3.95
CA ARG A 150 -30.67 27.41 5.39
C ARG A 150 -29.94 26.34 6.20
N SER A 151 -30.14 25.08 5.88
CA SER A 151 -29.46 23.94 6.53
C SER A 151 -27.96 23.99 6.32
N PHE A 152 -27.48 24.34 5.13
CA PHE A 152 -26.06 24.53 4.85
C PHE A 152 -25.44 25.66 5.68
N GLN A 153 -26.17 26.75 5.93
CA GLN A 153 -25.66 27.87 6.74
C GLN A 153 -25.64 27.50 8.24
N ARG A 154 -26.70 26.92 8.78
CA ARG A 154 -26.85 26.54 10.17
C ARG A 154 -25.95 25.39 10.55
N PHE A 155 -26.02 24.30 9.78
CA PHE A 155 -25.14 23.13 9.77
C PHE A 155 -25.00 22.44 11.14
N ASP A 156 -26.10 22.33 11.90
CA ASP A 156 -26.18 21.48 13.10
C ASP A 156 -26.32 19.98 12.71
N GLU A 157 -26.45 19.09 13.69
CA GLU A 157 -26.49 17.64 13.39
C GLU A 157 -27.73 17.25 12.58
N GLU A 158 -28.89 17.88 12.86
CA GLU A 158 -30.12 17.63 12.07
C GLU A 158 -29.97 18.12 10.64
N ASP A 159 -29.31 19.25 10.44
CA ASP A 159 -29.01 19.81 9.12
C ASP A 159 -28.05 18.93 8.32
N LYS A 160 -27.06 18.37 8.96
CA LYS A 160 -26.11 17.43 8.29
C LYS A 160 -26.85 16.19 7.81
N ASP A 161 -27.67 15.59 8.66
CA ASP A 161 -28.49 14.42 8.28
C ASP A 161 -29.44 14.76 7.14
N TYR A 162 -30.06 15.93 7.18
CA TYR A 162 -30.93 16.42 6.12
C TYR A 162 -30.16 16.62 4.80
N LEU A 163 -29.05 17.32 4.82
CA LEU A 163 -28.22 17.54 3.63
C LEU A 163 -27.65 16.25 3.07
N ASP A 164 -27.22 15.31 3.92
CA ASP A 164 -26.74 14.01 3.48
C ASP A 164 -27.85 13.22 2.79
N SER A 165 -29.09 13.25 3.34
CA SER A 165 -30.25 12.59 2.73
C SER A 165 -30.60 13.13 1.34
N LEU A 166 -30.27 14.38 1.04
CA LEU A 166 -30.49 15.02 -0.25
C LEU A 166 -29.27 15.02 -1.17
N SER A 167 -28.17 14.38 -0.77
CA SER A 167 -26.90 14.41 -1.51
C SER A 167 -27.02 13.90 -2.96
N PHE A 168 -27.99 13.03 -3.25
CA PHE A 168 -28.28 12.57 -4.63
C PHE A 168 -28.81 13.67 -5.57
N GLN A 169 -29.26 14.81 -5.03
CA GLN A 169 -29.70 15.97 -5.80
C GLN A 169 -28.52 16.92 -6.12
N PHE A 170 -27.39 16.75 -5.47
CA PHE A 170 -26.23 17.62 -5.64
C PHE A 170 -25.39 17.17 -6.84
N THR A 171 -24.96 18.11 -7.65
CA THR A 171 -24.01 17.85 -8.73
C THR A 171 -22.65 17.46 -8.16
N ASN A 172 -22.23 18.18 -7.11
CA ASN A 172 -21.04 17.86 -6.32
C ASN A 172 -21.19 18.41 -4.89
N HIS A 173 -20.47 17.83 -3.92
CA HIS A 173 -20.53 18.31 -2.54
C HIS A 173 -19.35 17.88 -1.66
N ILE A 174 -19.06 18.70 -0.67
CA ILE A 174 -18.18 18.41 0.47
C ILE A 174 -18.95 18.79 1.75
N LEU A 175 -19.44 17.82 2.49
CA LEU A 175 -20.19 18.05 3.74
C LEU A 175 -19.34 17.83 5.00
N ALA A 176 -18.20 17.16 4.89
CA ALA A 176 -17.29 16.90 6.02
C ALA A 176 -16.33 18.09 6.25
N ASP A 177 -16.83 19.20 6.78
CA ASP A 177 -16.06 20.43 7.03
C ASP A 177 -15.03 20.34 8.18
N SER A 178 -14.91 19.19 8.81
CA SER A 178 -13.87 18.91 9.81
C SER A 178 -12.58 18.33 9.21
N ILE A 179 -12.61 17.95 7.94
CA ILE A 179 -11.46 17.34 7.27
C ILE A 179 -10.61 18.43 6.64
N TRP A 180 -9.30 18.34 6.84
CA TRP A 180 -8.33 19.20 6.18
C TRP A 180 -8.02 18.69 4.78
N ILE A 181 -8.22 19.53 3.76
CA ILE A 181 -7.90 19.26 2.37
C ILE A 181 -6.80 20.18 1.86
N ASN A 182 -5.98 19.68 0.97
CA ASN A 182 -4.93 20.49 0.33
C ASN A 182 -5.48 21.32 -0.83
N LYS A 183 -4.66 22.28 -1.32
CA LYS A 183 -5.04 23.17 -2.39
C LYS A 183 -5.42 22.43 -3.69
N SER A 184 -4.72 21.36 -4.04
CA SER A 184 -5.01 20.61 -5.27
C SER A 184 -6.39 19.94 -5.19
N ASN A 185 -6.68 19.29 -4.08
CA ASN A 185 -7.98 18.65 -3.87
C ASN A 185 -9.11 19.69 -3.80
N LEU A 186 -8.88 20.82 -3.12
CA LEU A 186 -9.87 21.91 -3.08
C LEU A 186 -10.24 22.41 -4.50
N LEU A 187 -9.24 22.61 -5.35
CA LEU A 187 -9.47 23.09 -6.73
C LEU A 187 -10.04 22.01 -7.66
N SER A 188 -9.85 20.74 -7.36
CA SER A 188 -10.46 19.65 -8.14
C SER A 188 -11.91 19.38 -7.74
N GLU A 189 -12.25 19.56 -6.47
CA GLU A 189 -13.58 19.25 -5.93
C GLU A 189 -14.55 20.44 -6.03
N VAL A 190 -14.07 21.66 -5.92
CA VAL A 190 -14.91 22.87 -5.92
C VAL A 190 -14.86 23.52 -7.30
N SER A 191 -15.84 23.22 -8.12
CA SER A 191 -15.89 23.50 -9.57
C SER A 191 -15.74 24.99 -9.96
N PHE A 192 -16.27 25.91 -9.15
CA PHE A 192 -16.14 27.36 -9.42
C PHE A 192 -14.81 27.97 -9.00
N LEU A 193 -14.00 27.24 -8.18
CA LEU A 193 -12.69 27.71 -7.73
C LEU A 193 -11.59 27.44 -8.76
N ASN A 194 -10.69 28.41 -8.89
CA ASN A 194 -9.48 28.29 -9.68
C ASN A 194 -8.31 29.03 -9.00
N GLN A 195 -7.12 29.00 -9.61
CA GLN A 195 -5.92 29.63 -9.06
C GLN A 195 -6.06 31.15 -8.89
N GLU A 196 -6.84 31.81 -9.74
CA GLU A 196 -6.95 33.27 -9.78
C GLU A 196 -7.94 33.78 -8.74
N ASN A 197 -9.09 33.07 -8.55
CA ASN A 197 -10.15 33.51 -7.64
C ASN A 197 -10.06 32.92 -6.22
N LEU A 198 -9.18 31.93 -5.98
CA LEU A 198 -9.06 31.26 -4.69
C LEU A 198 -8.95 32.24 -3.52
N ASN A 199 -8.07 33.23 -3.62
CA ASN A 199 -7.84 34.19 -2.53
C ASN A 199 -9.06 35.08 -2.24
N THR A 200 -9.97 35.21 -3.19
CA THR A 200 -11.22 35.98 -3.02
C THR A 200 -12.18 35.25 -2.08
N TYR A 201 -12.25 33.91 -2.21
CA TYR A 201 -13.21 33.09 -1.49
C TYR A 201 -12.65 32.43 -0.23
N ILE A 202 -11.32 32.31 -0.06
CA ILE A 202 -10.74 31.76 1.16
C ILE A 202 -10.74 32.83 2.28
N LYS A 203 -11.85 32.91 3.00
CA LYS A 203 -12.05 33.79 4.15
C LYS A 203 -12.70 33.01 5.29
N LYS A 204 -12.00 32.90 6.41
CA LYS A 204 -12.43 32.11 7.58
C LYS A 204 -13.81 32.52 8.07
N SER A 205 -14.64 31.53 8.36
CA SER A 205 -16.02 31.67 8.85
C SER A 205 -16.94 32.46 7.92
N GLN A 206 -16.68 32.45 6.63
CA GLN A 206 -17.48 33.16 5.64
C GLN A 206 -18.23 32.20 4.72
N PHE A 207 -19.52 32.48 4.56
CA PHE A 207 -20.42 31.85 3.60
C PHE A 207 -20.43 32.65 2.29
N PHE A 208 -20.45 31.91 1.18
CA PHE A 208 -20.59 32.44 -0.17
C PHE A 208 -21.70 31.67 -0.89
N GLU A 209 -22.51 32.40 -1.62
CA GLU A 209 -23.45 31.89 -2.59
C GLU A 209 -23.07 32.48 -3.95
N ILE A 210 -22.80 31.62 -4.90
CA ILE A 210 -22.37 31.96 -6.25
C ILE A 210 -23.35 31.31 -7.22
N GLU A 211 -23.73 32.02 -8.26
CA GLU A 211 -24.56 31.52 -9.34
C GLU A 211 -23.85 31.78 -10.68
N ASP A 212 -23.89 30.78 -11.55
CA ASP A 212 -23.44 30.95 -12.92
C ASP A 212 -24.33 30.13 -13.90
N SER A 213 -23.90 29.96 -15.14
CA SER A 213 -24.65 29.22 -16.16
C SER A 213 -24.80 27.73 -15.88
N LEU A 214 -24.10 27.17 -14.90
CA LEU A 214 -24.10 25.73 -14.56
C LEU A 214 -24.96 25.43 -13.32
N GLY A 215 -25.11 26.40 -12.41
CA GLY A 215 -25.88 26.17 -11.20
C GLY A 215 -25.64 27.17 -10.07
N VAL A 216 -26.05 26.76 -8.87
CA VAL A 216 -25.86 27.48 -7.61
C VAL A 216 -24.82 26.76 -6.78
N TYR A 217 -23.86 27.52 -6.26
CA TYR A 217 -22.77 27.05 -5.43
C TYR A 217 -22.90 27.62 -4.03
N LEU A 218 -22.99 26.75 -3.05
CA LEU A 218 -22.96 27.12 -1.63
C LEU A 218 -21.56 26.74 -1.10
N PHE A 219 -20.82 27.72 -0.63
CA PHE A 219 -19.46 27.52 -0.17
C PHE A 219 -19.21 28.17 1.18
N PHE A 220 -18.59 27.44 2.10
CA PHE A 220 -18.24 27.95 3.41
C PHE A 220 -16.82 27.53 3.79
N VAL A 221 -16.03 28.47 4.25
CA VAL A 221 -14.69 28.23 4.78
C VAL A 221 -14.75 28.22 6.29
N LYS A 222 -14.62 27.05 6.89
CA LYS A 222 -14.58 26.90 8.36
C LYS A 222 -13.25 27.38 8.91
N ASP A 223 -12.16 26.90 8.35
CA ASP A 223 -10.80 27.31 8.72
C ASP A 223 -9.82 27.13 7.56
N TYR A 224 -8.68 27.79 7.64
CA TYR A 224 -7.56 27.54 6.74
C TYR A 224 -6.22 27.81 7.46
N LEU A 225 -5.21 27.09 7.04
CA LEU A 225 -3.83 27.24 7.49
C LEU A 225 -2.94 27.57 6.31
N LYS A 226 -1.98 28.44 6.52
CA LYS A 226 -1.02 28.86 5.50
C LYS A 226 0.18 27.93 5.47
N LYS A 227 0.96 28.04 4.41
CA LYS A 227 2.32 27.50 4.40
C LYS A 227 3.09 28.04 5.61
N ASP A 228 3.94 27.21 6.22
CA ASP A 228 4.75 27.47 7.42
C ASP A 228 3.97 27.53 8.74
N ASP A 229 2.64 27.46 8.74
CA ASP A 229 1.86 27.21 9.96
C ASP A 229 2.12 25.78 10.48
N TYR A 230 1.84 25.53 11.74
CA TYR A 230 1.91 24.18 12.30
C TYR A 230 0.77 23.32 11.78
N SER A 231 1.12 22.12 11.33
CA SER A 231 0.10 21.17 10.87
C SER A 231 -0.79 20.70 12.04
N PRO A 232 -2.10 20.53 11.82
CA PRO A 232 -2.99 19.94 12.80
C PRO A 232 -2.58 18.50 13.15
N SER A 233 -2.80 18.11 14.40
CA SER A 233 -2.48 16.75 14.90
C SER A 233 -3.15 15.66 14.09
N GLU A 234 -4.42 15.87 13.72
CA GLU A 234 -5.23 14.92 12.96
C GLU A 234 -4.61 14.59 11.59
N VAL A 235 -4.01 15.59 10.95
CA VAL A 235 -3.32 15.43 9.66
C VAL A 235 -2.00 14.68 9.84
N LEU A 236 -1.34 14.85 10.99
CA LEU A 236 -0.02 14.29 11.27
C LEU A 236 -0.06 12.86 11.81
N TYR A 237 -1.11 12.49 12.56
CA TYR A 237 -1.16 11.20 13.24
C TYR A 237 -0.91 9.99 12.35
N PRO A 238 -1.46 9.87 11.12
CA PRO A 238 -1.12 8.76 10.24
C PRO A 238 0.37 8.68 9.90
N THR A 239 1.00 9.84 9.66
CA THR A 239 2.43 9.93 9.36
C THR A 239 3.27 9.59 10.58
N ILE A 240 2.95 10.13 11.75
CA ILE A 240 3.65 9.87 13.01
C ILE A 240 3.52 8.39 13.38
N LYS A 241 2.34 7.79 13.21
CA LYS A 241 2.12 6.35 13.43
C LYS A 241 3.09 5.51 12.59
N ASN A 242 3.23 5.82 11.31
CA ASN A 242 4.16 5.12 10.43
C ASN A 242 5.63 5.30 10.86
N ILE A 243 6.02 6.51 11.29
CA ILE A 243 7.36 6.79 11.80
C ILE A 243 7.64 5.94 13.05
N LEU A 244 6.74 5.93 14.03
CA LEU A 244 6.89 5.18 15.28
C LEU A 244 6.94 3.68 15.02
N LEU A 245 6.09 3.15 14.12
CA LEU A 245 6.13 1.73 13.72
C LEU A 245 7.48 1.37 13.06
N ASN A 246 7.96 2.22 12.16
CA ASN A 246 9.26 2.00 11.52
C ASN A 246 10.43 2.08 12.54
N GLN A 247 10.38 2.97 13.50
CA GLN A 247 11.36 3.02 14.60
C GLN A 247 11.32 1.76 15.45
N ARG A 248 10.14 1.25 15.82
CA ARG A 248 10.01 -0.03 16.55
C ARG A 248 10.60 -1.20 15.74
N LYS A 249 10.28 -1.27 14.45
CA LYS A 249 10.82 -2.30 13.54
C LYS A 249 12.35 -2.27 13.49
N LEU A 250 12.92 -1.09 13.35
CA LEU A 250 14.37 -0.91 13.31
C LEU A 250 15.04 -1.29 14.63
N GLN A 251 14.48 -0.84 15.75
CA GLN A 251 15.01 -1.18 17.09
C GLN A 251 14.94 -2.69 17.33
N PHE A 252 13.81 -3.32 17.00
CA PHE A 252 13.65 -4.77 17.12
C PHE A 252 14.67 -5.52 16.26
N ASN A 253 14.80 -5.14 14.98
CA ASN A 253 15.75 -5.78 14.07
C ASN A 253 17.21 -5.70 14.61
N ASN A 254 17.62 -4.53 15.07
CA ASN A 254 18.95 -4.34 15.63
C ASN A 254 19.18 -5.19 16.89
N GLN A 255 18.18 -5.33 17.74
CA GLN A 255 18.27 -6.17 18.93
C GLN A 255 18.28 -7.65 18.56
N PHE A 256 17.39 -8.07 17.67
CA PHE A 256 17.30 -9.45 17.19
C PHE A 256 18.60 -9.95 16.55
N GLU A 257 19.25 -9.13 15.72
CA GLU A 257 20.54 -9.49 15.13
C GLU A 257 21.64 -9.65 16.19
N LYS A 258 21.65 -8.81 17.23
CA LYS A 258 22.59 -8.97 18.35
C LYS A 258 22.32 -10.24 19.13
N ASP A 259 21.05 -10.53 19.41
CA ASP A 259 20.67 -11.71 20.21
C ASP A 259 21.03 -13.01 19.47
N ILE A 260 20.77 -13.11 18.17
CA ILE A 260 21.17 -14.26 17.34
C ILE A 260 22.68 -14.50 17.41
N ILE A 261 23.49 -13.45 17.27
CA ILE A 261 24.95 -13.59 17.34
C ILE A 261 25.41 -14.03 18.74
N GLN A 262 24.84 -13.45 19.79
CA GLN A 262 25.17 -13.84 21.18
C GLN A 262 24.82 -15.29 21.46
N ASP A 263 23.65 -15.73 20.98
CA ASP A 263 23.23 -17.13 21.19
C ASP A 263 24.10 -18.10 20.38
N ALA A 264 24.52 -17.73 19.18
CA ALA A 264 25.45 -18.51 18.37
C ALA A 264 26.83 -18.64 19.04
N ILE A 265 27.32 -17.57 19.68
CA ILE A 265 28.57 -17.61 20.45
C ILE A 265 28.41 -18.51 21.68
N LYS A 266 27.32 -18.37 22.46
CA LYS A 266 27.06 -19.20 23.66
C LYS A 266 26.94 -20.68 23.31
N SER A 267 26.29 -21.01 22.20
CA SER A 267 26.10 -22.38 21.71
C SER A 267 27.31 -22.94 20.95
N LYS A 268 28.38 -22.16 20.79
CA LYS A 268 29.57 -22.50 20.00
C LYS A 268 29.29 -22.88 18.55
N THR A 269 28.23 -22.32 17.96
CA THR A 269 27.92 -22.43 16.53
C THR A 269 28.59 -21.31 15.71
N TYR A 270 29.15 -20.30 16.40
CA TYR A 270 29.97 -19.24 15.81
C TYR A 270 31.32 -19.16 16.56
N GLU A 271 32.40 -19.40 15.84
CA GLU A 271 33.79 -19.35 16.35
C GLU A 271 34.67 -18.58 15.34
N ILE A 272 35.60 -17.79 15.85
CA ILE A 272 36.62 -17.08 15.06
C ILE A 272 37.94 -17.80 15.32
N TYR A 273 38.66 -18.16 14.25
CA TYR A 273 39.95 -18.83 14.29
C TYR A 273 41.10 -17.91 13.95
#